data_0a54b197a905eac75b2622d643e8f66e
#
_entry.id   0a54b197a905eac75b2622d643e8f66e
#
_cell.length_a   1.000
_cell.length_b   1.000
_cell.length_c   1.000
_cell.angle_alpha   90.00
_cell.angle_beta   90.00
_cell.angle_gamma   90.00
#
_symmetry.space_group_name_H-M   'P 1'
#
loop_
_entity.id
_entity.type
_entity.pdbx_description
1 polymer ?
#
loop_
_entity_poly.entity_id
_entity_poly.type
_entity_poly.pdbx_seq_one_letter_code
_entity_poly.pdbx_strand_id
1 'polypeptide(L)'
;MANLRKTHPLLKMTNHALVDLPAPSNLSVWWNFGSLLGICLVLQILTGLFMAMHYAPETANAFSSVAHMCRDVNNGWLMRNMHANGASFFFICVYLHIGRGLYYGSYLYQATWNVGVILLLLLMMTAFVGYVLPWGQMSFWGATVITNLLSAAPYVGFDLVLWLWGGFSVDNATLTRFFAFHFILPFIIAAASVIHLLFLHETGSNNPLGLSSDVDKIPFLPYYIIKDVVGFLVFFLAFFSITLFYPNLLGDPDNFTEANPLVTPAHIKPEWYFLFAYAILRSIPSKLGGVLALLFSILVLLLVPFLHTSKQQGLAFRPFAQLLFWSLVADVFILTWIGGMPVEHPYIVIGQVASVIYFSIFLIPFPLVGWAENKILKWA
;
A
#
# COMPACT_ATOMS: atom_id res chain seq x y z
N MET A 1 -44.18 4.56 -16.51
CA MET A 1 -43.06 5.52 -16.61
C MET A 1 -41.79 4.72 -16.97
N ALA A 2 -41.06 5.16 -18.00
CA ALA A 2 -39.78 4.54 -18.33
C ALA A 2 -38.80 4.70 -17.15
N ASN A 3 -38.13 3.62 -16.75
CA ASN A 3 -37.16 3.68 -15.68
C ASN A 3 -35.89 4.40 -16.19
N LEU A 4 -35.76 5.70 -15.88
CA LEU A 4 -34.65 6.57 -16.31
C LEU A 4 -33.27 5.94 -16.06
N ARG A 5 -33.11 5.19 -14.96
CA ARG A 5 -31.87 4.46 -14.63
C ARG A 5 -31.48 3.46 -15.74
N LYS A 6 -32.45 2.88 -16.43
CA LYS A 6 -32.23 1.87 -17.49
C LYS A 6 -32.27 2.44 -18.92
N THR A 7 -32.78 3.65 -19.10
CA THR A 7 -32.97 4.27 -20.42
C THR A 7 -32.00 5.39 -20.74
N HIS A 8 -31.61 6.23 -19.76
CA HIS A 8 -30.67 7.31 -19.98
C HIS A 8 -29.23 6.78 -20.10
N PRO A 9 -28.45 7.13 -21.14
CA PRO A 9 -27.13 6.51 -21.41
C PRO A 9 -26.17 6.53 -20.22
N LEU A 10 -25.97 7.69 -19.58
CA LEU A 10 -25.06 7.80 -18.43
C LEU A 10 -25.59 7.04 -17.21
N LEU A 11 -26.88 7.15 -16.91
CA LEU A 11 -27.48 6.42 -15.78
C LEU A 11 -27.49 4.92 -16.01
N LYS A 12 -27.65 4.47 -17.25
CA LYS A 12 -27.56 3.04 -17.63
C LYS A 12 -26.15 2.51 -17.37
N MET A 13 -25.10 3.25 -17.74
CA MET A 13 -23.73 2.87 -17.50
C MET A 13 -23.44 2.72 -15.98
N THR A 14 -23.80 3.73 -15.20
CA THR A 14 -23.67 3.71 -13.73
C THR A 14 -24.49 2.56 -13.12
N ASN A 15 -25.70 2.32 -13.64
CA ASN A 15 -26.55 1.23 -13.19
C ASN A 15 -25.88 -0.15 -13.40
N HIS A 16 -25.30 -0.39 -14.56
CA HIS A 16 -24.61 -1.66 -14.85
C HIS A 16 -23.34 -1.84 -13.99
N ALA A 17 -22.61 -0.75 -13.71
CA ALA A 17 -21.36 -0.81 -12.98
C ALA A 17 -21.52 -0.91 -11.46
N LEU A 18 -22.61 -0.34 -10.88
CA LEU A 18 -22.72 -0.18 -9.42
C LEU A 18 -24.05 -0.68 -8.84
N VAL A 19 -25.09 -0.83 -9.62
CA VAL A 19 -26.43 -1.15 -9.10
C VAL A 19 -26.84 -2.58 -9.43
N ASP A 20 -26.99 -2.87 -10.72
CA ASP A 20 -27.41 -4.20 -11.21
C ASP A 20 -26.21 -5.12 -11.45
N LEU A 21 -24.98 -4.74 -11.02
CA LEU A 21 -23.78 -5.55 -11.15
C LEU A 21 -23.98 -6.90 -10.44
N PRO A 22 -23.89 -8.04 -11.16
CA PRO A 22 -24.02 -9.34 -10.52
C PRO A 22 -22.81 -9.63 -9.64
N ALA A 23 -23.04 -9.90 -8.36
CA ALA A 23 -21.99 -10.22 -7.40
C ALA A 23 -22.31 -11.56 -6.71
N PRO A 24 -21.28 -12.35 -6.32
CA PRO A 24 -21.46 -13.57 -5.54
C PRO A 24 -22.26 -13.31 -4.26
N SER A 25 -23.20 -14.20 -3.90
CA SER A 25 -24.05 -14.02 -2.72
C SER A 25 -23.31 -14.18 -1.39
N ASN A 26 -22.13 -14.80 -1.39
CA ASN A 26 -21.36 -15.25 -0.24
C ASN A 26 -20.13 -14.38 0.09
N LEU A 27 -20.02 -13.15 -0.44
CA LEU A 27 -18.89 -12.28 -0.14
C LEU A 27 -18.80 -11.96 1.37
N SER A 28 -17.61 -12.15 1.95
CA SER A 28 -17.34 -11.84 3.36
C SER A 28 -16.89 -10.38 3.54
N VAL A 29 -16.62 -9.97 4.79
CA VAL A 29 -16.10 -8.63 5.15
C VAL A 29 -14.79 -8.30 4.45
N TRP A 30 -13.98 -9.28 4.09
CA TRP A 30 -12.71 -9.10 3.39
C TRP A 30 -12.86 -8.48 2.00
N TRP A 31 -14.04 -8.51 1.40
CA TRP A 31 -14.32 -7.84 0.12
C TRP A 31 -14.61 -6.34 0.24
N ASN A 32 -14.87 -5.84 1.45
CA ASN A 32 -15.06 -4.40 1.71
C ASN A 32 -13.76 -3.59 1.55
N PHE A 33 -12.57 -4.22 1.64
CA PHE A 33 -11.30 -3.49 1.59
C PHE A 33 -11.04 -2.80 0.24
N GLY A 34 -11.66 -3.25 -0.86
CA GLY A 34 -11.61 -2.54 -2.14
C GLY A 34 -12.32 -1.18 -2.10
N SER A 35 -13.56 -1.14 -1.60
CA SER A 35 -14.32 0.10 -1.45
C SER A 35 -13.72 1.02 -0.38
N LEU A 36 -13.16 0.47 0.71
CA LEU A 36 -12.43 1.22 1.72
C LEU A 36 -11.19 1.91 1.15
N LEU A 37 -10.45 1.26 0.25
CA LEU A 37 -9.33 1.89 -0.46
C LEU A 37 -9.79 3.07 -1.33
N GLY A 38 -10.97 2.96 -1.95
CA GLY A 38 -11.58 4.08 -2.66
C GLY A 38 -11.87 5.27 -1.73
N ILE A 39 -12.41 5.01 -0.54
CA ILE A 39 -12.63 6.07 0.49
C ILE A 39 -11.30 6.67 0.95
N CYS A 40 -10.27 5.85 1.20
CA CYS A 40 -8.94 6.34 1.54
C CYS A 40 -8.39 7.27 0.46
N LEU A 41 -8.49 6.88 -0.82
CA LEU A 41 -8.01 7.69 -1.94
C LEU A 41 -8.74 9.05 -2.01
N VAL A 42 -10.07 9.04 -1.91
CA VAL A 42 -10.86 10.28 -1.91
C VAL A 42 -10.48 11.18 -0.73
N LEU A 43 -10.36 10.61 0.46
CA LEU A 43 -9.98 11.33 1.67
C LEU A 43 -8.59 11.97 1.52
N GLN A 44 -7.60 11.22 0.99
CA GLN A 44 -6.24 11.73 0.78
C GLN A 44 -6.20 12.83 -0.28
N ILE A 45 -6.91 12.69 -1.39
CA ILE A 45 -6.97 13.71 -2.44
C ILE A 45 -7.63 14.99 -1.90
N LEU A 46 -8.76 14.89 -1.21
CA LEU A 46 -9.47 16.06 -0.68
C LEU A 46 -8.66 16.78 0.39
N THR A 47 -8.17 16.07 1.39
CA THR A 47 -7.34 16.68 2.44
C THR A 47 -6.05 17.25 1.88
N GLY A 48 -5.40 16.57 0.93
CA GLY A 48 -4.19 17.02 0.27
C GLY A 48 -4.40 18.29 -0.57
N LEU A 49 -5.52 18.36 -1.31
CA LEU A 49 -5.87 19.53 -2.11
C LEU A 49 -6.03 20.79 -1.24
N PHE A 50 -6.75 20.69 -0.12
CA PHE A 50 -6.91 21.82 0.80
C PHE A 50 -5.60 22.20 1.48
N MET A 51 -4.76 21.24 1.86
CA MET A 51 -3.44 21.54 2.43
C MET A 51 -2.49 22.17 1.41
N ALA A 52 -2.56 21.78 0.14
CA ALA A 52 -1.73 22.37 -0.92
C ALA A 52 -1.99 23.88 -1.11
N MET A 53 -3.16 24.39 -0.72
CA MET A 53 -3.49 25.83 -0.78
C MET A 53 -2.69 26.65 0.25
N HIS A 54 -2.13 26.01 1.28
CA HIS A 54 -1.43 26.67 2.39
C HIS A 54 0.04 26.24 2.49
N TYR A 55 0.46 25.23 1.73
CA TYR A 55 1.80 24.67 1.80
C TYR A 55 2.76 25.43 0.87
N ALA A 56 3.96 25.74 1.37
CA ALA A 56 5.04 26.37 0.62
C ALA A 56 6.17 25.34 0.35
N PRO A 57 6.38 24.88 -0.92
CA PRO A 57 7.38 23.87 -1.25
C PRO A 57 8.79 24.46 -1.36
N GLU A 58 9.25 25.10 -0.33
CA GLU A 58 10.56 25.79 -0.23
C GLU A 58 11.18 25.45 1.11
N THR A 59 12.46 25.09 1.15
CA THR A 59 13.14 24.60 2.35
C THR A 59 13.08 25.58 3.52
N ALA A 60 13.10 26.88 3.26
CA ALA A 60 12.99 27.92 4.28
C ALA A 60 11.59 28.03 4.90
N ASN A 61 10.54 27.58 4.19
CA ASN A 61 9.16 27.82 4.58
C ASN A 61 8.33 26.54 4.72
N ALA A 62 8.80 25.37 4.27
CA ALA A 62 8.03 24.15 4.24
C ALA A 62 7.55 23.73 5.65
N PHE A 63 8.47 23.64 6.61
CA PHE A 63 8.17 23.27 7.99
C PHE A 63 7.25 24.29 8.66
N SER A 64 7.57 25.58 8.53
CA SER A 64 6.77 26.67 9.09
C SER A 64 5.39 26.78 8.47
N SER A 65 5.21 26.49 7.15
CA SER A 65 3.90 26.48 6.50
C SER A 65 3.00 25.36 7.02
N VAL A 66 3.56 24.17 7.31
CA VAL A 66 2.82 23.07 7.95
C VAL A 66 2.45 23.45 9.39
N ALA A 67 3.35 24.07 10.13
CA ALA A 67 3.08 24.56 11.48
C ALA A 67 2.00 25.66 11.48
N HIS A 68 2.06 26.61 10.54
CA HIS A 68 1.06 27.65 10.33
C HIS A 68 -0.32 27.03 10.01
N MET A 69 -0.35 26.06 9.11
CA MET A 69 -1.58 25.32 8.78
C MET A 69 -2.23 24.70 10.02
N CYS A 70 -1.42 24.08 10.90
CA CYS A 70 -1.96 23.44 12.10
C CYS A 70 -2.41 24.43 13.16
N ARG A 71 -1.81 25.63 13.27
CA ARG A 71 -2.09 26.60 14.34
C ARG A 71 -3.07 27.68 13.95
N ASP A 72 -2.93 28.20 12.71
CA ASP A 72 -3.57 29.47 12.35
C ASP A 72 -4.70 29.31 11.31
N VAL A 73 -4.67 28.22 10.51
CA VAL A 73 -5.74 27.92 9.54
C VAL A 73 -6.90 27.23 10.24
N ASN A 74 -8.10 27.70 10.02
CA ASN A 74 -9.31 27.13 10.64
C ASN A 74 -9.47 25.65 10.23
N ASN A 75 -9.52 24.75 11.23
CA ASN A 75 -9.52 23.28 11.07
C ASN A 75 -8.30 22.69 10.31
N GLY A 76 -7.24 23.46 10.11
CA GLY A 76 -6.04 22.98 9.40
C GLY A 76 -5.33 21.84 10.13
N TRP A 77 -5.30 21.87 11.47
CA TRP A 77 -4.82 20.76 12.29
C TRP A 77 -5.57 19.44 12.01
N LEU A 78 -6.88 19.52 11.81
CA LEU A 78 -7.70 18.36 11.51
C LEU A 78 -7.39 17.81 10.12
N MET A 79 -7.30 18.68 9.11
CA MET A 79 -6.93 18.28 7.73
C MET A 79 -5.57 17.60 7.69
N ARG A 80 -4.56 18.20 8.36
CA ARG A 80 -3.21 17.63 8.44
C ARG A 80 -3.20 16.27 9.14
N ASN A 81 -3.90 16.13 10.27
CA ASN A 81 -3.96 14.87 11.00
C ASN A 81 -4.75 13.80 10.24
N MET A 82 -5.82 14.17 9.55
CA MET A 82 -6.57 13.25 8.67
C MET A 82 -5.70 12.76 7.52
N HIS A 83 -4.89 13.61 6.92
CA HIS A 83 -4.00 13.24 5.83
C HIS A 83 -2.88 12.31 6.30
N ALA A 84 -2.20 12.65 7.39
CA ALA A 84 -1.10 11.86 7.94
C ALA A 84 -1.58 10.47 8.42
N ASN A 85 -2.66 10.40 9.20
CA ASN A 85 -3.22 9.12 9.65
C ASN A 85 -3.91 8.37 8.50
N GLY A 86 -4.50 9.10 7.55
CA GLY A 86 -5.12 8.51 6.36
C GLY A 86 -4.13 7.72 5.51
N ALA A 87 -2.86 8.14 5.43
CA ALA A 87 -1.81 7.35 4.78
C ALA A 87 -1.63 5.99 5.47
N SER A 88 -1.53 5.96 6.81
CA SER A 88 -1.44 4.71 7.58
C SER A 88 -2.66 3.81 7.38
N PHE A 89 -3.87 4.36 7.42
CA PHE A 89 -5.10 3.59 7.18
C PHE A 89 -5.20 3.08 5.74
N PHE A 90 -4.69 3.83 4.77
CA PHE A 90 -4.59 3.38 3.38
C PHE A 90 -3.70 2.12 3.29
N PHE A 91 -2.51 2.12 3.94
CA PHE A 91 -1.63 0.95 3.95
C PHE A 91 -2.21 -0.23 4.73
N ILE A 92 -2.90 -0.01 5.86
CA ILE A 92 -3.65 -1.08 6.54
C ILE A 92 -4.65 -1.73 5.58
N CYS A 93 -5.46 -0.93 4.90
CA CYS A 93 -6.46 -1.43 3.98
C CYS A 93 -5.84 -2.15 2.78
N VAL A 94 -4.75 -1.64 2.19
CA VAL A 94 -4.13 -2.30 1.02
C VAL A 94 -3.46 -3.62 1.40
N TYR A 95 -2.81 -3.71 2.55
CA TYR A 95 -2.21 -4.97 3.01
C TYR A 95 -3.27 -6.04 3.29
N LEU A 96 -4.39 -5.66 3.90
CA LEU A 96 -5.52 -6.57 4.11
C LEU A 96 -6.18 -6.97 2.77
N HIS A 97 -6.26 -6.05 1.82
CA HIS A 97 -6.76 -6.31 0.46
C HIS A 97 -5.85 -7.30 -0.30
N ILE A 98 -4.53 -7.15 -0.23
CA ILE A 98 -3.56 -8.07 -0.80
C ILE A 98 -3.63 -9.43 -0.10
N GLY A 99 -3.66 -9.43 1.24
CA GLY A 99 -3.81 -10.66 2.04
C GLY A 99 -5.05 -11.46 1.68
N ARG A 100 -6.20 -10.77 1.49
CA ARG A 100 -7.42 -11.38 0.97
C ARG A 100 -7.19 -12.00 -0.40
N GLY A 101 -6.50 -11.27 -1.30
CA GLY A 101 -6.17 -11.76 -2.65
C GLY A 101 -5.31 -13.02 -2.62
N LEU A 102 -4.33 -13.09 -1.72
CA LEU A 102 -3.46 -14.25 -1.52
C LEU A 102 -4.21 -15.44 -0.89
N TYR A 103 -5.03 -15.19 0.14
CA TYR A 103 -5.75 -16.25 0.85
C TYR A 103 -6.84 -16.90 0.00
N TYR A 104 -7.61 -16.11 -0.74
CA TYR A 104 -8.73 -16.62 -1.52
C TYR A 104 -8.41 -16.87 -3.00
N GLY A 105 -7.15 -16.65 -3.43
CA GLY A 105 -6.72 -16.94 -4.80
C GLY A 105 -7.18 -15.91 -5.83
N SER A 106 -7.54 -14.69 -5.43
CA SER A 106 -7.94 -13.61 -6.34
C SER A 106 -6.82 -13.20 -7.30
N TYR A 107 -5.55 -13.49 -6.97
CA TYR A 107 -4.39 -13.25 -7.83
C TYR A 107 -4.45 -14.02 -9.16
N LEU A 108 -5.27 -15.06 -9.28
CA LEU A 108 -5.46 -15.79 -10.54
C LEU A 108 -6.19 -14.95 -11.61
N TYR A 109 -6.87 -13.88 -11.21
CA TYR A 109 -7.34 -12.82 -12.13
C TYR A 109 -6.17 -11.88 -12.46
N GLN A 110 -5.25 -12.36 -13.30
CA GLN A 110 -3.92 -11.78 -13.49
C GLN A 110 -3.93 -10.31 -13.88
N ALA A 111 -4.83 -9.88 -14.79
CA ALA A 111 -4.91 -8.49 -15.21
C ALA A 111 -5.25 -7.56 -14.03
N THR A 112 -6.27 -7.91 -13.25
CA THR A 112 -6.68 -7.19 -12.04
C THR A 112 -5.55 -7.17 -11.00
N TRP A 113 -4.92 -8.33 -10.75
CA TRP A 113 -3.84 -8.47 -9.79
C TRP A 113 -2.61 -7.64 -10.16
N ASN A 114 -2.15 -7.72 -11.40
CA ASN A 114 -0.96 -7.02 -11.87
C ASN A 114 -1.12 -5.50 -11.78
N VAL A 115 -2.29 -4.96 -12.18
CA VAL A 115 -2.58 -3.53 -11.99
C VAL A 115 -2.62 -3.17 -10.50
N GLY A 116 -3.11 -4.07 -9.64
CA GLY A 116 -3.07 -3.90 -8.19
C GLY A 116 -1.64 -3.77 -7.64
N VAL A 117 -0.69 -4.56 -8.14
CA VAL A 117 0.74 -4.45 -7.74
C VAL A 117 1.34 -3.13 -8.22
N ILE A 118 0.99 -2.67 -9.43
CA ILE A 118 1.40 -1.34 -9.92
C ILE A 118 0.82 -0.24 -9.03
N LEU A 119 -0.45 -0.35 -8.62
CA LEU A 119 -1.09 0.59 -7.69
C LEU A 119 -0.37 0.62 -6.33
N LEU A 120 0.08 -0.53 -5.82
CA LEU A 120 0.88 -0.58 -4.59
C LEU A 120 2.19 0.20 -4.74
N LEU A 121 2.93 0.00 -5.84
CA LEU A 121 4.18 0.73 -6.10
C LEU A 121 3.93 2.25 -6.23
N LEU A 122 2.87 2.65 -6.91
CA LEU A 122 2.50 4.06 -7.04
C LEU A 122 2.11 4.66 -5.67
N LEU A 123 1.38 3.90 -4.85
CA LEU A 123 1.02 4.34 -3.49
C LEU A 123 2.26 4.50 -2.60
N MET A 124 3.19 3.52 -2.65
CA MET A 124 4.46 3.60 -1.90
C MET A 124 5.28 4.83 -2.32
N MET A 125 5.40 5.08 -3.61
CA MET A 125 6.09 6.27 -4.13
C MET A 125 5.39 7.56 -3.69
N THR A 126 4.05 7.62 -3.77
CA THR A 126 3.25 8.78 -3.35
C THR A 126 3.45 9.08 -1.86
N ALA A 127 3.38 8.05 -1.02
CA ALA A 127 3.56 8.20 0.42
C ALA A 127 4.98 8.65 0.79
N PHE A 128 5.99 8.08 0.12
CA PHE A 128 7.39 8.46 0.35
C PHE A 128 7.65 9.94 0.02
N VAL A 129 7.30 10.39 -1.20
CA VAL A 129 7.53 11.79 -1.57
C VAL A 129 6.68 12.75 -0.72
N GLY A 130 5.48 12.32 -0.26
CA GLY A 130 4.62 13.09 0.64
C GLY A 130 5.19 13.24 2.04
N TYR A 131 5.83 12.20 2.57
CA TYR A 131 6.48 12.25 3.89
C TYR A 131 7.66 13.21 3.95
N VAL A 132 8.29 13.50 2.82
CA VAL A 132 9.38 14.47 2.73
C VAL A 132 8.89 15.91 2.85
N LEU A 133 7.66 16.22 2.44
CA LEU A 133 7.15 17.58 2.31
C LEU A 133 7.13 18.41 3.61
N PRO A 134 6.83 17.88 4.80
CA PRO A 134 6.88 18.65 6.05
C PRO A 134 8.26 19.19 6.38
N TRP A 135 9.31 18.67 5.78
CA TRP A 135 10.69 19.07 5.96
C TRP A 135 11.15 19.04 7.43
N GLY A 136 10.70 17.99 8.13
CA GLY A 136 11.22 17.64 9.44
C GLY A 136 12.50 16.79 9.35
N GLN A 137 13.08 16.45 10.50
CA GLN A 137 14.31 15.65 10.57
C GLN A 137 14.18 14.30 9.84
N MET A 138 13.09 13.57 10.06
CA MET A 138 12.89 12.29 9.38
C MET A 138 12.53 12.46 7.90
N SER A 139 11.88 13.56 7.50
CA SER A 139 11.64 13.92 6.11
C SER A 139 12.94 14.07 5.33
N PHE A 140 13.87 14.89 5.84
CA PHE A 140 15.15 15.19 5.20
C PHE A 140 16.09 13.97 5.20
N TRP A 141 16.30 13.34 6.34
CA TRP A 141 17.21 12.21 6.44
C TRP A 141 16.68 10.96 5.78
N GLY A 142 15.37 10.73 5.82
CA GLY A 142 14.71 9.68 5.06
C GLY A 142 14.87 9.87 3.55
N ALA A 143 14.66 11.09 3.03
CA ALA A 143 14.92 11.41 1.64
C ALA A 143 16.39 11.16 1.25
N THR A 144 17.33 11.63 2.08
CA THR A 144 18.77 11.46 1.83
C THR A 144 19.17 9.99 1.72
N VAL A 145 18.69 9.15 2.65
CA VAL A 145 19.03 7.71 2.65
C VAL A 145 18.39 6.98 1.46
N ILE A 146 17.08 7.15 1.27
CA ILE A 146 16.33 6.37 0.27
C ILE A 146 16.72 6.77 -1.15
N THR A 147 16.86 8.07 -1.44
CA THR A 147 17.25 8.51 -2.79
C THR A 147 18.69 8.14 -3.14
N ASN A 148 19.59 8.13 -2.14
CA ASN A 148 20.96 7.65 -2.33
C ASN A 148 21.05 6.15 -2.65
N LEU A 149 19.99 5.36 -2.44
CA LEU A 149 19.98 3.96 -2.89
C LEU A 149 20.12 3.83 -4.41
N LEU A 150 19.70 4.82 -5.18
CA LEU A 150 19.87 4.84 -6.64
C LEU A 150 21.34 4.77 -7.06
N SER A 151 22.28 5.24 -6.22
CA SER A 151 23.72 5.13 -6.53
C SER A 151 24.24 3.68 -6.55
N ALA A 152 23.41 2.69 -6.14
CA ALA A 152 23.72 1.28 -6.31
C ALA A 152 23.64 0.80 -7.77
N ALA A 153 22.94 1.55 -8.65
CA ALA A 153 22.86 1.19 -10.07
C ALA A 153 24.25 1.33 -10.74
N PRO A 154 24.76 0.25 -11.36
CA PRO A 154 26.07 0.30 -12.01
C PRO A 154 26.11 1.40 -13.09
N TYR A 155 27.27 2.05 -13.18
CA TYR A 155 27.61 3.11 -14.16
C TYR A 155 26.82 4.40 -14.05
N VAL A 156 25.48 4.38 -13.92
CA VAL A 156 24.61 5.57 -13.98
C VAL A 156 24.08 6.01 -12.60
N GLY A 157 24.34 5.23 -11.57
CA GLY A 157 23.68 5.43 -10.27
C GLY A 157 23.98 6.78 -9.62
N PHE A 158 25.24 7.24 -9.71
CA PHE A 158 25.63 8.55 -9.17
C PHE A 158 24.93 9.69 -9.91
N ASP A 159 24.91 9.65 -11.24
CA ASP A 159 24.23 10.66 -12.05
C ASP A 159 22.72 10.68 -11.81
N LEU A 160 22.10 9.52 -11.61
CA LEU A 160 20.69 9.42 -11.24
C LEU A 160 20.39 10.10 -9.89
N VAL A 161 21.28 9.95 -8.90
CA VAL A 161 21.14 10.63 -7.60
C VAL A 161 21.22 12.13 -7.78
N LEU A 162 22.25 12.64 -8.47
CA LEU A 162 22.41 14.06 -8.72
C LEU A 162 21.23 14.65 -9.51
N TRP A 163 20.75 13.90 -10.51
CA TRP A 163 19.57 14.30 -11.27
C TRP A 163 18.31 14.37 -10.39
N LEU A 164 18.09 13.37 -9.53
CA LEU A 164 16.93 13.34 -8.64
C LEU A 164 17.01 14.46 -7.57
N TRP A 165 18.19 14.68 -7.00
CA TRP A 165 18.37 15.78 -6.04
C TRP A 165 18.29 17.17 -6.69
N GLY A 166 18.71 17.28 -7.96
CA GLY A 166 18.85 18.55 -8.66
C GLY A 166 20.04 19.37 -8.19
N GLY A 167 21.03 18.70 -7.62
CA GLY A 167 22.25 19.27 -7.06
C GLY A 167 23.09 18.17 -6.39
N PHE A 168 23.99 18.56 -5.51
CA PHE A 168 24.92 17.65 -4.84
C PHE A 168 24.43 17.10 -3.49
N SER A 169 23.26 17.57 -3.04
CA SER A 169 22.60 17.14 -1.81
C SER A 169 21.08 17.25 -1.94
N VAL A 170 20.36 16.58 -1.03
CA VAL A 170 18.93 16.83 -0.83
C VAL A 170 18.75 18.26 -0.35
N ASP A 171 18.01 19.08 -1.10
CA ASP A 171 17.81 20.50 -0.86
C ASP A 171 16.54 21.00 -1.56
N ASN A 172 16.39 22.30 -1.71
CA ASN A 172 15.22 22.97 -2.26
C ASN A 172 14.76 22.39 -3.60
N ALA A 173 15.68 22.09 -4.52
CA ALA A 173 15.35 21.48 -5.82
C ALA A 173 14.70 20.09 -5.64
N THR A 174 15.15 19.30 -4.66
CA THR A 174 14.55 18.00 -4.31
C THR A 174 13.15 18.19 -3.77
N LEU A 175 12.97 19.09 -2.82
CA LEU A 175 11.67 19.35 -2.18
C LEU A 175 10.62 19.79 -3.19
N THR A 176 10.98 20.74 -4.08
CA THR A 176 10.08 21.24 -5.12
C THR A 176 9.62 20.12 -6.07
N ARG A 177 10.53 19.24 -6.50
CA ARG A 177 10.20 18.09 -7.35
C ARG A 177 9.29 17.09 -6.62
N PHE A 178 9.55 16.84 -5.34
CA PHE A 178 8.76 15.92 -4.56
C PHE A 178 7.35 16.46 -4.33
N PHE A 179 7.19 17.76 -4.14
CA PHE A 179 5.86 18.37 -4.12
C PHE A 179 5.11 18.16 -5.44
N ALA A 180 5.76 18.40 -6.59
CA ALA A 180 5.15 18.17 -7.89
C ALA A 180 4.74 16.71 -8.10
N PHE A 181 5.62 15.75 -7.74
CA PHE A 181 5.29 14.33 -7.82
C PHE A 181 4.17 13.93 -6.86
N HIS A 182 4.22 14.40 -5.61
CA HIS A 182 3.16 14.09 -4.63
C HIS A 182 1.80 14.64 -5.07
N PHE A 183 1.78 15.77 -5.73
CA PHE A 183 0.54 16.37 -6.22
C PHE A 183 -0.07 15.57 -7.39
N ILE A 184 0.75 15.11 -8.36
CA ILE A 184 0.25 14.44 -9.57
C ILE A 184 -0.04 12.94 -9.36
N LEU A 185 0.76 12.24 -8.55
CA LEU A 185 0.68 10.79 -8.39
C LEU A 185 -0.70 10.29 -7.93
N PRO A 186 -1.43 10.95 -6.97
CA PRO A 186 -2.77 10.53 -6.59
C PRO A 186 -3.76 10.49 -7.74
N PHE A 187 -3.65 11.38 -8.72
CA PHE A 187 -4.50 11.37 -9.91
C PHE A 187 -4.14 10.23 -10.85
N ILE A 188 -2.86 9.88 -10.94
CA ILE A 188 -2.41 8.68 -11.67
C ILE A 188 -2.93 7.42 -10.97
N ILE A 189 -2.89 7.35 -9.64
CA ILE A 189 -3.49 6.26 -8.86
C ILE A 189 -5.00 6.18 -9.12
N ALA A 190 -5.71 7.31 -9.16
CA ALA A 190 -7.15 7.33 -9.46
C ALA A 190 -7.43 6.75 -10.85
N ALA A 191 -6.68 7.17 -11.87
CA ALA A 191 -6.81 6.65 -13.23
C ALA A 191 -6.49 5.13 -13.30
N ALA A 192 -5.40 4.69 -12.67
CA ALA A 192 -5.03 3.27 -12.62
C ALA A 192 -6.05 2.44 -11.81
N SER A 193 -6.69 3.03 -10.78
CA SER A 193 -7.76 2.38 -10.03
C SER A 193 -9.00 2.13 -10.89
N VAL A 194 -9.33 3.05 -11.81
CA VAL A 194 -10.40 2.81 -12.80
C VAL A 194 -10.05 1.64 -13.70
N ILE A 195 -8.80 1.53 -14.17
CA ILE A 195 -8.35 0.39 -14.99
C ILE A 195 -8.43 -0.92 -14.19
N HIS A 196 -8.03 -0.91 -12.90
CA HIS A 196 -8.15 -2.06 -11.99
C HIS A 196 -9.61 -2.53 -11.86
N LEU A 197 -10.55 -1.59 -11.72
CA LEU A 197 -11.98 -1.87 -11.65
C LEU A 197 -12.54 -2.37 -12.98
N LEU A 198 -12.07 -1.86 -14.12
CA LEU A 198 -12.49 -2.36 -15.45
C LEU A 198 -12.13 -3.82 -15.62
N PHE A 199 -10.91 -4.24 -15.28
CA PHE A 199 -10.53 -5.65 -15.31
C PHE A 199 -11.31 -6.50 -14.29
N LEU A 200 -11.60 -5.95 -13.11
CA LEU A 200 -12.46 -6.64 -12.14
C LEU A 200 -13.87 -6.85 -12.67
N HIS A 201 -14.44 -5.88 -13.38
CA HIS A 201 -15.78 -5.98 -13.96
C HIS A 201 -15.85 -6.98 -15.14
N GLU A 202 -14.75 -7.17 -15.85
CA GLU A 202 -14.68 -8.18 -16.94
C GLU A 202 -14.81 -9.60 -16.40
N THR A 203 -14.13 -9.92 -15.29
CA THR A 203 -14.14 -11.27 -14.69
C THR A 203 -15.19 -11.46 -13.61
N GLY A 204 -15.66 -10.37 -13.00
CA GLY A 204 -16.42 -10.39 -11.75
C GLY A 204 -15.55 -10.65 -10.51
N SER A 205 -16.13 -10.47 -9.32
CA SER A 205 -15.44 -10.73 -8.06
C SER A 205 -15.30 -12.24 -7.80
N ASN A 206 -14.16 -12.64 -7.27
CA ASN A 206 -13.96 -13.94 -6.65
C ASN A 206 -14.85 -14.05 -5.39
N ASN A 207 -14.94 -15.24 -4.80
CA ASN A 207 -15.70 -15.50 -3.57
C ASN A 207 -14.91 -16.37 -2.57
N PRO A 208 -15.36 -16.49 -1.30
CA PRO A 208 -14.63 -17.23 -0.27
C PRO A 208 -14.40 -18.72 -0.55
N LEU A 209 -15.23 -19.35 -1.37
CA LEU A 209 -15.11 -20.77 -1.71
C LEU A 209 -14.14 -21.04 -2.86
N GLY A 210 -13.85 -20.04 -3.70
CA GLY A 210 -13.03 -20.22 -4.89
C GLY A 210 -13.69 -21.06 -5.98
N LEU A 211 -15.01 -21.19 -5.95
CA LEU A 211 -15.84 -21.86 -6.94
C LEU A 211 -16.54 -20.84 -7.84
N SER A 212 -16.93 -21.22 -9.06
CA SER A 212 -17.74 -20.34 -9.91
C SER A 212 -19.04 -19.96 -9.20
N SER A 213 -19.34 -18.68 -9.16
CA SER A 213 -20.56 -18.12 -8.58
C SER A 213 -21.66 -17.85 -9.61
N ASP A 214 -21.53 -18.32 -10.85
CA ASP A 214 -22.45 -18.00 -11.93
C ASP A 214 -23.88 -18.49 -11.66
N VAL A 215 -24.02 -19.50 -10.83
CA VAL A 215 -25.33 -20.07 -10.43
C VAL A 215 -25.97 -19.35 -9.24
N ASP A 216 -25.22 -18.51 -8.52
CA ASP A 216 -25.70 -17.82 -7.31
C ASP A 216 -25.10 -16.42 -7.20
N LYS A 217 -25.67 -15.50 -7.97
CA LYS A 217 -25.33 -14.07 -7.95
C LYS A 217 -26.53 -13.23 -7.55
N ILE A 218 -26.27 -12.18 -6.80
CA ILE A 218 -27.25 -11.17 -6.41
C ILE A 218 -26.82 -9.79 -6.95
N PRO A 219 -27.75 -8.84 -7.15
CA PRO A 219 -27.37 -7.49 -7.55
C PRO A 219 -26.55 -6.81 -6.47
N PHE A 220 -25.59 -5.98 -6.86
CA PHE A 220 -24.72 -5.28 -5.92
C PHE A 220 -25.53 -4.35 -4.99
N LEU A 221 -26.47 -3.60 -5.53
CA LEU A 221 -27.44 -2.84 -4.73
C LEU A 221 -28.74 -3.69 -4.55
N PRO A 222 -29.27 -3.84 -3.35
CA PRO A 222 -28.93 -3.13 -2.09
C PRO A 222 -27.84 -3.82 -1.26
N TYR A 223 -27.53 -5.07 -1.49
CA TYR A 223 -26.81 -5.92 -0.53
C TYR A 223 -25.39 -5.41 -0.23
N TYR A 224 -24.55 -5.26 -1.25
CA TYR A 224 -23.15 -4.92 -1.03
C TYR A 224 -22.89 -3.42 -0.85
N ILE A 225 -23.78 -2.56 -1.36
CA ILE A 225 -23.72 -1.12 -1.01
C ILE A 225 -24.01 -0.94 0.49
N ILE A 226 -25.05 -1.60 1.03
CA ILE A 226 -25.34 -1.50 2.47
C ILE A 226 -24.19 -2.08 3.29
N LYS A 227 -23.63 -3.21 2.87
CA LYS A 227 -22.47 -3.82 3.52
C LYS A 227 -21.23 -2.91 3.48
N ASP A 228 -20.98 -2.23 2.38
CA ASP A 228 -19.91 -1.24 2.27
C ASP A 228 -20.14 -0.05 3.20
N VAL A 229 -21.37 0.47 3.30
CA VAL A 229 -21.71 1.53 4.25
C VAL A 229 -21.40 1.12 5.69
N VAL A 230 -21.74 -0.11 6.10
CA VAL A 230 -21.35 -0.63 7.43
C VAL A 230 -19.82 -0.67 7.58
N GLY A 231 -19.10 -1.13 6.56
CA GLY A 231 -17.63 -1.11 6.54
C GLY A 231 -17.07 0.31 6.69
N PHE A 232 -17.66 1.30 6.02
CA PHE A 232 -17.28 2.71 6.13
C PHE A 232 -17.51 3.28 7.53
N LEU A 233 -18.62 2.93 8.18
CA LEU A 233 -18.89 3.36 9.55
C LEU A 233 -17.84 2.80 10.53
N VAL A 234 -17.51 1.52 10.43
CA VAL A 234 -16.47 0.90 11.26
C VAL A 234 -15.10 1.52 10.99
N PHE A 235 -14.76 1.73 9.71
CA PHE A 235 -13.53 2.39 9.30
C PHE A 235 -13.43 3.81 9.88
N PHE A 236 -14.46 4.65 9.70
CA PHE A 236 -14.44 6.02 10.20
C PHE A 236 -14.42 6.09 11.73
N LEU A 237 -15.09 5.16 12.42
CA LEU A 237 -14.99 5.08 13.87
C LEU A 237 -13.53 4.86 14.32
N ALA A 238 -12.83 3.89 13.74
CA ALA A 238 -11.43 3.63 14.05
C ALA A 238 -10.53 4.80 13.62
N PHE A 239 -10.70 5.30 12.40
CA PHE A 239 -9.94 6.40 11.83
C PHE A 239 -10.04 7.68 12.66
N PHE A 240 -11.26 8.12 12.99
CA PHE A 240 -11.45 9.33 13.79
C PHE A 240 -11.06 9.13 15.26
N SER A 241 -11.15 7.91 15.79
CA SER A 241 -10.63 7.62 17.14
C SER A 241 -9.12 7.88 17.20
N ILE A 242 -8.35 7.45 16.21
CA ILE A 242 -6.91 7.75 16.16
C ILE A 242 -6.67 9.22 15.84
N THR A 243 -7.29 9.74 14.80
CA THR A 243 -7.04 11.10 14.31
C THR A 243 -7.35 12.20 15.34
N LEU A 244 -8.38 12.01 16.16
CA LEU A 244 -8.83 13.03 17.14
C LEU A 244 -8.19 12.85 18.51
N PHE A 245 -7.97 11.61 18.97
CA PHE A 245 -7.50 11.38 20.35
C PHE A 245 -6.01 11.00 20.43
N TYR A 246 -5.46 10.42 19.36
CA TYR A 246 -4.07 9.94 19.32
C TYR A 246 -3.39 10.25 17.98
N PRO A 247 -3.42 11.53 17.48
CA PRO A 247 -3.03 11.87 16.11
C PRO A 247 -1.58 11.54 15.75
N ASN A 248 -0.70 11.44 16.74
CA ASN A 248 0.73 11.18 16.56
C ASN A 248 1.13 9.72 16.80
N LEU A 249 0.17 8.82 17.11
CA LEU A 249 0.44 7.42 17.48
C LEU A 249 1.20 6.65 16.40
N LEU A 250 0.90 6.93 15.14
CA LEU A 250 1.43 6.18 13.99
C LEU A 250 2.59 6.91 13.29
N GLY A 251 3.01 8.09 13.77
CA GLY A 251 4.10 8.88 13.22
C GLY A 251 5.39 8.82 14.04
N ASP A 252 6.45 9.39 13.49
CA ASP A 252 7.74 9.50 14.18
C ASP A 252 7.87 10.86 14.87
N PRO A 253 8.23 10.91 16.17
CA PRO A 253 8.36 12.16 16.93
C PRO A 253 9.48 13.09 16.41
N ASP A 254 10.57 12.55 15.86
CA ASP A 254 11.68 13.36 15.35
C ASP A 254 11.26 14.22 14.14
N ASN A 255 10.16 13.86 13.46
CA ASN A 255 9.65 14.65 12.33
C ASN A 255 8.88 15.91 12.74
N PHE A 256 8.69 16.14 14.04
CA PHE A 256 8.18 17.41 14.61
C PHE A 256 9.29 18.44 14.91
N THR A 257 10.54 18.09 14.60
CA THR A 257 11.69 19.00 14.64
C THR A 257 12.05 19.36 13.20
N GLU A 258 12.29 20.65 12.94
CA GLU A 258 12.71 21.14 11.61
C GLU A 258 14.01 20.47 11.15
N ALA A 259 14.10 20.21 9.85
CA ALA A 259 15.25 19.54 9.24
C ALA A 259 16.55 20.31 9.49
N ASN A 260 17.54 19.64 10.06
CA ASN A 260 18.89 20.16 10.21
C ASN A 260 19.88 19.21 9.51
N PRO A 261 20.48 19.62 8.39
CA PRO A 261 21.41 18.79 7.62
C PRO A 261 22.74 18.52 8.35
N LEU A 262 23.03 19.27 9.43
CA LEU A 262 24.25 19.09 10.24
C LEU A 262 24.08 18.16 11.44
N VAL A 263 22.83 17.76 11.75
CA VAL A 263 22.52 16.91 12.90
C VAL A 263 21.74 15.69 12.47
N THR A 264 22.41 14.55 12.42
CA THR A 264 21.79 13.28 12.06
C THR A 264 21.01 12.70 13.25
N PRO A 265 19.72 12.34 13.09
CA PRO A 265 18.97 11.62 14.12
C PRO A 265 19.63 10.28 14.49
N ALA A 266 19.45 9.85 15.73
CA ALA A 266 20.04 8.61 16.22
C ALA A 266 19.53 7.36 15.44
N HIS A 267 18.28 7.38 15.00
CA HIS A 267 17.64 6.29 14.31
C HIS A 267 16.85 6.80 13.10
N ILE A 268 17.45 6.75 11.91
CA ILE A 268 16.74 7.05 10.66
C ILE A 268 15.99 5.78 10.25
N LYS A 269 14.66 5.83 10.27
CA LYS A 269 13.78 4.73 9.83
C LYS A 269 12.61 5.29 9.01
N PRO A 270 12.10 4.55 8.03
CA PRO A 270 10.88 4.94 7.33
C PRO A 270 9.64 4.72 8.22
N GLU A 271 8.49 5.22 7.75
CA GLU A 271 7.18 4.95 8.36
C GLU A 271 6.91 3.44 8.45
N TRP A 272 6.08 3.04 9.43
CA TRP A 272 5.86 1.64 9.81
C TRP A 272 5.47 0.73 8.63
N TYR A 273 4.73 1.25 7.67
CA TYR A 273 4.26 0.49 6.51
C TYR A 273 5.36 0.15 5.48
N PHE A 274 6.54 0.73 5.59
CA PHE A 274 7.71 0.39 4.79
C PHE A 274 8.74 -0.48 5.53
N LEU A 275 8.58 -0.67 6.84
CA LEU A 275 9.61 -1.31 7.68
C LEU A 275 9.95 -2.74 7.27
N PHE A 276 8.98 -3.54 6.82
CA PHE A 276 9.26 -4.91 6.36
C PHE A 276 10.23 -4.94 5.16
N ALA A 277 9.99 -4.09 4.17
CA ALA A 277 10.87 -3.97 3.00
C ALA A 277 12.22 -3.33 3.36
N TYR A 278 12.22 -2.39 4.31
CA TYR A 278 13.44 -1.80 4.84
C TYR A 278 14.27 -2.81 5.64
N ALA A 279 13.65 -3.71 6.38
CA ALA A 279 14.36 -4.82 7.04
C ALA A 279 15.04 -5.72 6.01
N ILE A 280 14.35 -6.09 4.93
CA ILE A 280 14.91 -6.89 3.82
C ILE A 280 16.11 -6.16 3.17
N LEU A 281 15.98 -4.86 2.89
CA LEU A 281 17.08 -4.03 2.37
C LEU A 281 18.33 -4.14 3.24
N ARG A 282 18.19 -3.94 4.57
CA ARG A 282 19.30 -3.91 5.53
C ARG A 282 19.90 -5.28 5.82
N SER A 283 19.17 -6.36 5.54
CA SER A 283 19.60 -7.73 5.78
C SER A 283 20.71 -8.18 4.82
N ILE A 284 20.90 -7.50 3.70
CA ILE A 284 21.86 -7.83 2.67
C ILE A 284 23.06 -6.88 2.74
N PRO A 285 24.30 -7.36 2.96
CA PRO A 285 25.47 -6.48 3.10
C PRO A 285 25.82 -5.69 1.83
N SER A 286 25.51 -6.22 0.64
CA SER A 286 25.72 -5.52 -0.64
C SER A 286 24.64 -4.45 -0.86
N LYS A 287 25.04 -3.20 -1.12
CA LYS A 287 24.11 -2.11 -1.41
C LYS A 287 23.20 -2.44 -2.59
N LEU A 288 23.77 -2.92 -3.70
CA LEU A 288 22.99 -3.31 -4.87
C LEU A 288 22.06 -4.49 -4.57
N GLY A 289 22.57 -5.52 -3.88
CA GLY A 289 21.76 -6.67 -3.47
C GLY A 289 20.59 -6.27 -2.57
N GLY A 290 20.82 -5.38 -1.61
CA GLY A 290 19.77 -4.86 -0.72
C GLY A 290 18.69 -4.09 -1.49
N VAL A 291 19.09 -3.21 -2.42
CA VAL A 291 18.15 -2.43 -3.26
C VAL A 291 17.31 -3.36 -4.14
N LEU A 292 17.93 -4.36 -4.76
CA LEU A 292 17.23 -5.37 -5.54
C LEU A 292 16.25 -6.16 -4.68
N ALA A 293 16.66 -6.60 -3.50
CA ALA A 293 15.81 -7.35 -2.60
C ALA A 293 14.61 -6.51 -2.10
N LEU A 294 14.80 -5.22 -1.79
CA LEU A 294 13.71 -4.31 -1.48
C LEU A 294 12.70 -4.24 -2.64
N LEU A 295 13.17 -4.05 -3.87
CA LEU A 295 12.31 -3.99 -5.04
C LEU A 295 11.60 -5.34 -5.26
N PHE A 296 12.33 -6.44 -5.21
CA PHE A 296 11.77 -7.77 -5.40
C PHE A 296 10.83 -8.20 -4.26
N SER A 297 10.93 -7.62 -3.06
CA SER A 297 9.95 -7.88 -1.99
C SER A 297 8.52 -7.49 -2.38
N ILE A 298 8.35 -6.55 -3.29
CA ILE A 298 7.05 -6.19 -3.87
C ILE A 298 6.82 -6.93 -5.18
N LEU A 299 7.81 -6.99 -6.07
CA LEU A 299 7.66 -7.59 -7.40
C LEU A 299 7.42 -9.10 -7.36
N VAL A 300 7.77 -9.80 -6.28
CA VAL A 300 7.46 -11.21 -6.08
C VAL A 300 5.95 -11.49 -6.18
N LEU A 301 5.09 -10.51 -5.84
CA LEU A 301 3.65 -10.62 -5.98
C LEU A 301 3.21 -10.84 -7.43
N LEU A 302 3.95 -10.31 -8.42
CA LEU A 302 3.67 -10.55 -9.84
C LEU A 302 3.96 -12.00 -10.25
N LEU A 303 4.79 -12.72 -9.51
CA LEU A 303 5.11 -14.12 -9.79
C LEU A 303 4.08 -15.09 -9.20
N VAL A 304 3.33 -14.68 -8.17
CA VAL A 304 2.38 -15.56 -7.47
C VAL A 304 1.39 -16.28 -8.39
N PRO A 305 0.78 -15.63 -9.41
CA PRO A 305 -0.10 -16.34 -10.34
C PRO A 305 0.57 -17.48 -11.09
N PHE A 306 1.85 -17.34 -11.44
CA PHE A 306 2.63 -18.33 -12.18
C PHE A 306 3.15 -19.46 -11.27
N LEU A 307 3.25 -19.21 -9.97
CA LEU A 307 3.67 -20.19 -8.96
C LEU A 307 2.50 -21.01 -8.40
N HIS A 308 1.27 -20.73 -8.85
CA HIS A 308 0.08 -21.46 -8.44
C HIS A 308 0.00 -22.82 -9.12
N THR A 309 0.15 -23.89 -8.37
CA THR A 309 0.15 -25.27 -8.87
C THR A 309 -1.08 -26.09 -8.45
N SER A 310 -1.86 -25.56 -7.49
CA SER A 310 -3.06 -26.25 -6.97
C SER A 310 -4.21 -26.19 -7.96
N LYS A 311 -5.04 -27.25 -7.98
CA LYS A 311 -6.33 -27.23 -8.70
C LYS A 311 -7.42 -26.47 -7.95
N GLN A 312 -7.21 -26.14 -6.67
CA GLN A 312 -8.10 -25.30 -5.87
C GLN A 312 -7.62 -23.85 -5.89
N GLN A 313 -8.52 -22.92 -6.19
CA GLN A 313 -8.21 -21.50 -6.31
C GLN A 313 -7.81 -20.85 -4.98
N GLY A 314 -8.61 -21.02 -3.93
CA GLY A 314 -8.38 -20.44 -2.61
C GLY A 314 -7.74 -21.41 -1.62
N LEU A 315 -7.45 -20.91 -0.41
CA LEU A 315 -6.84 -21.69 0.66
C LEU A 315 -7.88 -22.32 1.63
N ALA A 316 -9.16 -22.01 1.49
CA ALA A 316 -10.19 -22.42 2.45
C ALA A 316 -10.20 -23.94 2.76
N PHE A 317 -9.86 -24.78 1.76
CA PHE A 317 -9.80 -26.24 1.88
C PHE A 317 -8.38 -26.80 1.74
N ARG A 318 -7.35 -25.97 1.95
CA ARG A 318 -5.94 -26.29 1.76
C ARG A 318 -5.14 -26.05 3.05
N PRO A 319 -5.16 -26.98 4.01
CA PRO A 319 -4.61 -26.76 5.35
C PRO A 319 -3.09 -26.48 5.36
N PHE A 320 -2.32 -27.12 4.48
CA PHE A 320 -0.87 -26.85 4.38
C PHE A 320 -0.59 -25.48 3.77
N ALA A 321 -1.35 -25.08 2.75
CA ALA A 321 -1.25 -23.75 2.17
C ALA A 321 -1.71 -22.66 3.14
N GLN A 322 -2.72 -22.92 4.00
CA GLN A 322 -3.08 -22.00 5.11
C GLN A 322 -1.92 -21.80 6.09
N LEU A 323 -1.23 -22.87 6.47
CA LEU A 323 -0.06 -22.77 7.35
C LEU A 323 1.01 -21.86 6.73
N LEU A 324 1.30 -22.00 5.43
CA LEU A 324 2.26 -21.13 4.74
C LEU A 324 1.80 -19.68 4.70
N PHE A 325 0.52 -19.43 4.47
CA PHE A 325 -0.03 -18.06 4.48
C PHE A 325 0.14 -17.41 5.85
N TRP A 326 -0.23 -18.10 6.93
CA TRP A 326 -0.09 -17.54 8.28
C TRP A 326 1.38 -17.41 8.71
N SER A 327 2.26 -18.31 8.22
CA SER A 327 3.71 -18.15 8.40
C SER A 327 4.23 -16.91 7.69
N LEU A 328 3.75 -16.61 6.48
CA LEU A 328 4.08 -15.37 5.76
C LEU A 328 3.59 -14.13 6.53
N VAL A 329 2.36 -14.16 7.04
CA VAL A 329 1.82 -13.06 7.85
C VAL A 329 2.68 -12.82 9.10
N ALA A 330 3.04 -13.88 9.83
CA ALA A 330 3.91 -13.77 10.99
C ALA A 330 5.31 -13.23 10.62
N ASP A 331 5.86 -13.69 9.52
CA ASP A 331 7.17 -13.26 9.02
C ASP A 331 7.17 -11.76 8.63
N VAL A 332 6.12 -11.27 7.96
CA VAL A 332 5.96 -9.84 7.65
C VAL A 332 5.88 -9.00 8.93
N PHE A 333 5.20 -9.46 9.97
CA PHE A 333 5.21 -8.78 11.26
C PHE A 333 6.60 -8.77 11.92
N ILE A 334 7.35 -9.89 11.85
CA ILE A 334 8.72 -9.95 12.34
C ILE A 334 9.60 -8.97 11.56
N LEU A 335 9.52 -8.97 10.23
CA LEU A 335 10.27 -8.03 9.38
C LEU A 335 9.91 -6.57 9.69
N THR A 336 8.62 -6.27 9.91
CA THR A 336 8.18 -4.92 10.29
C THR A 336 8.79 -4.50 11.62
N TRP A 337 8.76 -5.37 12.62
CA TRP A 337 9.39 -5.12 13.91
C TRP A 337 10.91 -4.90 13.76
N ILE A 338 11.60 -5.80 13.07
CA ILE A 338 13.06 -5.69 12.82
C ILE A 338 13.40 -4.42 12.05
N GLY A 339 12.56 -4.01 11.10
CA GLY A 339 12.75 -2.74 10.36
C GLY A 339 12.85 -1.51 11.27
N GLY A 340 12.17 -1.53 12.41
CA GLY A 340 12.23 -0.48 13.42
C GLY A 340 13.37 -0.61 14.45
N MET A 341 14.11 -1.74 14.45
CA MET A 341 15.17 -2.00 15.42
C MET A 341 16.54 -1.48 14.95
N PRO A 342 17.50 -1.21 15.85
CA PRO A 342 18.86 -0.85 15.48
C PRO A 342 19.58 -1.98 14.73
N VAL A 343 20.65 -1.62 13.97
CA VAL A 343 21.42 -2.58 13.17
C VAL A 343 22.52 -3.22 14.04
N GLU A 344 22.10 -4.07 14.97
CA GLU A 344 22.99 -4.76 15.92
C GLU A 344 22.49 -6.19 16.22
N HIS A 345 23.29 -7.00 16.89
CA HIS A 345 22.86 -8.31 17.36
C HIS A 345 21.83 -8.17 18.49
N PRO A 346 20.75 -9.01 18.50
CA PRO A 346 20.47 -10.14 17.58
C PRO A 346 19.68 -9.76 16.32
N TYR A 347 19.28 -8.50 16.14
CA TYR A 347 18.33 -8.05 15.11
C TYR A 347 18.84 -8.28 13.68
N ILE A 348 20.16 -8.18 13.44
CA ILE A 348 20.74 -8.45 12.11
C ILE A 348 20.44 -9.88 11.68
N VAL A 349 20.73 -10.86 12.54
CA VAL A 349 20.53 -12.29 12.20
C VAL A 349 19.06 -12.62 12.05
N ILE A 350 18.20 -12.09 12.92
CA ILE A 350 16.74 -12.28 12.81
C ILE A 350 16.23 -11.74 11.47
N GLY A 351 16.66 -10.53 11.08
CA GLY A 351 16.28 -9.92 9.80
C GLY A 351 16.75 -10.72 8.59
N GLN A 352 17.98 -11.26 8.63
CA GLN A 352 18.51 -12.13 7.56
C GLN A 352 17.70 -13.40 7.41
N VAL A 353 17.43 -14.11 8.52
CA VAL A 353 16.62 -15.34 8.50
C VAL A 353 15.19 -15.05 8.01
N ALA A 354 14.53 -14.03 8.54
CA ALA A 354 13.20 -13.62 8.11
C ALA A 354 13.18 -13.25 6.62
N SER A 355 14.16 -12.50 6.12
CA SER A 355 14.25 -12.17 4.69
C SER A 355 14.36 -13.40 3.79
N VAL A 356 15.13 -14.42 4.22
CA VAL A 356 15.21 -15.70 3.50
C VAL A 356 13.88 -16.44 3.54
N ILE A 357 13.22 -16.48 4.69
CA ILE A 357 11.90 -17.11 4.86
C ILE A 357 10.88 -16.43 3.96
N TYR A 358 10.84 -15.08 3.93
CA TYR A 358 9.93 -14.30 3.09
C TYR A 358 9.96 -14.74 1.63
N PHE A 359 11.14 -14.71 1.00
CA PHE A 359 11.27 -15.11 -0.41
C PHE A 359 11.07 -16.60 -0.61
N SER A 360 11.56 -17.42 0.31
CA SER A 360 11.39 -18.87 0.23
C SER A 360 9.94 -19.28 0.19
N ILE A 361 9.08 -18.69 1.04
CA ILE A 361 7.65 -19.04 1.09
C ILE A 361 7.00 -18.92 -0.29
N PHE A 362 7.25 -17.83 -1.02
CA PHE A 362 6.69 -17.63 -2.34
C PHE A 362 7.28 -18.58 -3.38
N LEU A 363 8.62 -18.72 -3.41
CA LEU A 363 9.32 -19.34 -4.52
C LEU A 363 9.39 -20.88 -4.44
N ILE A 364 9.34 -21.45 -3.24
CA ILE A 364 9.58 -22.89 -3.03
C ILE A 364 8.37 -23.57 -2.35
N PRO A 365 8.04 -23.33 -1.06
CA PRO A 365 6.93 -24.02 -0.43
C PRO A 365 5.59 -23.80 -1.09
N PHE A 366 5.28 -22.57 -1.56
CA PHE A 366 3.98 -22.27 -2.16
C PHE A 366 3.63 -23.17 -3.36
N PRO A 367 4.48 -23.29 -4.42
CA PRO A 367 4.22 -24.23 -5.53
C PRO A 367 4.31 -25.70 -5.10
N LEU A 368 5.24 -26.06 -4.20
CA LEU A 368 5.40 -27.45 -3.76
C LEU A 368 4.18 -27.96 -2.99
N VAL A 369 3.63 -27.14 -2.09
CA VAL A 369 2.43 -27.50 -1.31
C VAL A 369 1.23 -27.67 -2.24
N GLY A 370 1.03 -26.81 -3.22
CA GLY A 370 -0.07 -26.98 -4.20
C GLY A 370 0.04 -28.31 -4.97
N TRP A 371 1.24 -28.65 -5.40
CA TRP A 371 1.51 -29.93 -6.05
C TRP A 371 1.27 -31.13 -5.12
N ALA A 372 1.77 -31.06 -3.88
CA ALA A 372 1.62 -32.14 -2.90
C ALA A 372 0.14 -32.36 -2.52
N GLU A 373 -0.62 -31.28 -2.28
CA GLU A 373 -2.06 -31.36 -1.99
C GLU A 373 -2.85 -32.01 -3.15
N ASN A 374 -2.53 -31.68 -4.41
CA ASN A 374 -3.14 -32.37 -5.57
C ASN A 374 -2.84 -33.88 -5.55
N LYS A 375 -1.62 -34.30 -5.23
CA LYS A 375 -1.24 -35.71 -5.15
C LYS A 375 -1.97 -36.44 -4.00
N ILE A 376 -2.08 -35.83 -2.83
CA ILE A 376 -2.81 -36.40 -1.68
C ILE A 376 -4.28 -36.61 -2.05
N LEU A 377 -4.89 -35.66 -2.75
CA LEU A 377 -6.28 -35.71 -3.20
C LEU A 377 -6.49 -36.58 -4.44
N LYS A 378 -5.42 -37.20 -4.96
CA LYS A 378 -5.44 -37.98 -6.20
C LYS A 378 -5.99 -37.22 -7.41
N TRP A 379 -5.78 -35.92 -7.44
CA TRP A 379 -6.07 -35.05 -8.57
C TRP A 379 -4.87 -35.03 -9.54
N ALA A 380 -4.73 -36.08 -10.29
CA ALA A 380 -3.64 -36.19 -11.26
C ALA A 380 -3.89 -35.35 -12.53
#